data_e1011e6a417068f322f153cfa5fa5ac0
#
_entry.id   e1011e6a417068f322f153cfa5fa5ac0
#
_cell.length_a   1.000
_cell.length_b   1.000
_cell.length_c   1.000
_cell.angle_alpha   90.00
_cell.angle_beta   90.00
_cell.angle_gamma   90.00
#
_symmetry.space_group_name_H-M   'P 1'
#
loop_
_entity.id
_entity.type
_entity.pdbx_description
1 polymer ?
#
loop_
_entity_poly.entity_id
_entity_poly.type
_entity_poly.pdbx_seq_one_letter_code
_entity_poly.pdbx_strand_id
1 'polypeptide(L)'
;MGLHFIFGAAGTGKTRRCCEEIRDYVTGKKGRSAFFLVPDQETYTAERMLADIFPGHGFIDATVCGFSRLAYRVFNELRSPVQDALSPLGQQIIISRILAEHRNELQMLMKISSQPHFAENLMNLFHQLDMFCISETALHEASRTEEGTPLGRKLADLSLLYKNYHDYLHSRFSYEGSLFDLLAGEIPKSEILRRSRIWIDGFNGMTPQKIRIVSALIHTAEEVTFTLPLPDAKEGLSNEIFARPANLYALLSEEEPHFDSVTLPEMKRFRCPRLRCLAADYFQNVPSPCPLPKETSPVPEKGIHIVSAPNSQAEADFISRRILSLVRDKNLRWRDILVLLRSADTYTDPLERSFSRYGIPVFTDEKQPMNNHPLVMLLDGLLHFIKAESRGKNRGFTREHIFRILKTEIFPSFPTDMIDKLENYVLKYHIRFSTWQKPWAFRDYRSIDQEPAPLSDKEITKQNTANTWREKVLSLLNPFLAGWKGSPAAEDKCAFLYRWLTEQQIPETLSVWDELEFEKTKKRPHLQVWKKVLSLLDEIVHVTGKDILPEEEFCGILADGLSALTFSMIPPTLDHVTVTSIDRGYAAEAKVVFIPGALEGSF
;
A
#
# COMPACT_ATOMS: atom_id res chain seq x y z
N MET A 1 12.55 10.04 -36.14
CA MET A 1 11.93 10.24 -34.82
C MET A 1 10.51 10.69 -35.09
N GLY A 2 9.51 10.01 -34.54
CA GLY A 2 8.10 10.31 -34.81
C GLY A 2 7.23 10.04 -33.61
N LEU A 3 6.28 10.96 -33.35
CA LEU A 3 5.22 10.78 -32.39
C LEU A 3 3.96 10.34 -33.14
N HIS A 4 3.29 9.30 -32.64
CA HIS A 4 2.05 8.80 -33.21
C HIS A 4 0.98 8.69 -32.13
N PHE A 5 -0.22 9.22 -32.36
CA PHE A 5 -1.33 9.11 -31.41
C PHE A 5 -2.39 8.12 -31.89
N ILE A 6 -2.87 7.29 -30.97
CA ILE A 6 -4.06 6.45 -31.17
C ILE A 6 -5.18 6.96 -30.27
N PHE A 7 -6.16 7.62 -30.84
CA PHE A 7 -7.36 8.10 -30.15
C PHE A 7 -8.47 7.07 -30.15
N GLY A 8 -9.30 7.11 -29.15
CA GLY A 8 -10.52 6.30 -29.07
C GLY A 8 -11.07 6.25 -27.65
N ALA A 9 -12.38 6.21 -27.51
CA ALA A 9 -13.04 6.01 -26.23
C ALA A 9 -12.62 4.70 -25.54
N ALA A 10 -12.95 4.52 -24.26
CA ALA A 10 -12.68 3.28 -23.55
C ALA A 10 -13.40 2.10 -24.23
N GLY A 11 -12.67 1.03 -24.56
CA GLY A 11 -13.24 -0.16 -25.21
C GLY A 11 -13.23 -0.17 -26.74
N THR A 12 -12.60 0.81 -27.40
CA THR A 12 -12.43 0.81 -28.87
C THR A 12 -11.32 -0.11 -29.38
N GLY A 13 -10.51 -0.68 -28.46
CA GLY A 13 -9.47 -1.66 -28.82
C GLY A 13 -8.08 -1.05 -29.01
N LYS A 14 -7.76 0.11 -28.40
CA LYS A 14 -6.44 0.75 -28.46
C LYS A 14 -5.31 -0.18 -28.05
N THR A 15 -5.38 -0.78 -26.88
CA THR A 15 -4.39 -1.74 -26.35
C THR A 15 -4.15 -2.90 -27.32
N ARG A 16 -5.22 -3.46 -27.87
CA ARG A 16 -5.13 -4.54 -28.87
C ARG A 16 -4.42 -4.07 -30.14
N ARG A 17 -4.71 -2.86 -30.59
CA ARG A 17 -4.04 -2.24 -31.74
C ARG A 17 -2.54 -2.10 -31.49
N CYS A 18 -2.13 -1.63 -30.30
CA CYS A 18 -0.72 -1.60 -29.91
C CYS A 18 -0.08 -2.98 -29.97
N CYS A 19 -0.73 -4.00 -29.41
CA CYS A 19 -0.21 -5.37 -29.44
C CYS A 19 -0.07 -5.92 -30.88
N GLU A 20 -1.00 -5.62 -31.77
CA GLU A 20 -0.95 -5.99 -33.20
C GLU A 20 0.23 -5.27 -33.90
N GLU A 21 0.42 -3.99 -33.67
CA GLU A 21 1.53 -3.21 -34.23
C GLU A 21 2.89 -3.68 -33.70
N ILE A 22 3.00 -3.98 -32.39
CA ILE A 22 4.22 -4.56 -31.78
C ILE A 22 4.56 -5.89 -32.47
N ARG A 23 3.59 -6.79 -32.61
CA ARG A 23 3.80 -8.07 -33.29
C ARG A 23 4.34 -7.86 -34.70
N ASP A 24 3.68 -7.00 -35.50
CA ASP A 24 4.05 -6.75 -36.88
C ASP A 24 5.44 -6.11 -37.01
N TYR A 25 5.79 -5.22 -36.08
CA TYR A 25 7.10 -4.59 -36.04
C TYR A 25 8.22 -5.60 -35.71
N VAL A 26 8.02 -6.44 -34.70
CA VAL A 26 9.03 -7.42 -34.26
C VAL A 26 9.19 -8.57 -35.25
N THR A 27 8.07 -9.04 -35.85
CA THR A 27 8.13 -10.12 -36.86
C THR A 27 8.66 -9.66 -38.20
N GLY A 28 8.58 -8.39 -38.53
CA GLY A 28 8.95 -7.84 -39.86
C GLY A 28 10.46 -7.77 -40.11
N LYS A 29 11.34 -7.67 -39.09
CA LYS A 29 12.80 -7.64 -39.21
C LYS A 29 13.47 -8.18 -37.96
N LYS A 30 14.43 -9.09 -38.10
CA LYS A 30 15.27 -9.60 -37.00
C LYS A 30 16.10 -8.48 -36.37
N GLY A 31 16.19 -8.46 -35.02
CA GLY A 31 17.04 -7.55 -34.25
C GLY A 31 16.38 -6.21 -33.91
N ARG A 32 15.06 -6.07 -34.05
CA ARG A 32 14.29 -4.91 -33.56
C ARG A 32 13.75 -5.18 -32.18
N SER A 33 13.89 -4.21 -31.29
CA SER A 33 13.32 -4.27 -29.94
C SER A 33 12.10 -3.37 -29.85
N ALA A 34 11.03 -3.85 -29.23
CA ALA A 34 9.82 -3.12 -28.93
C ALA A 34 9.67 -2.95 -27.41
N PHE A 35 9.27 -1.75 -26.98
CA PHE A 35 8.89 -1.51 -25.60
C PHE A 35 7.41 -1.17 -25.52
N PHE A 36 6.69 -1.87 -24.67
CA PHE A 36 5.31 -1.58 -24.36
C PHE A 36 5.19 -1.08 -22.92
N LEU A 37 5.10 0.24 -22.77
CA LEU A 37 4.99 0.91 -21.48
C LEU A 37 3.53 1.01 -21.07
N VAL A 38 3.23 0.41 -19.93
CA VAL A 38 1.90 0.40 -19.32
C VAL A 38 2.04 0.71 -17.81
N PRO A 39 0.96 1.10 -17.13
CA PRO A 39 0.98 1.19 -15.67
C PRO A 39 1.45 -0.13 -15.05
N ASP A 40 2.24 -0.06 -13.96
CA ASP A 40 2.85 -1.25 -13.35
C ASP A 40 1.83 -2.34 -12.98
N GLN A 41 0.61 -1.94 -12.63
CA GLN A 41 -0.50 -2.84 -12.30
C GLN A 41 -1.06 -3.58 -13.53
N GLU A 42 -0.87 -3.05 -14.73
CA GLU A 42 -1.38 -3.60 -15.98
C GLU A 42 -0.37 -4.48 -16.72
N THR A 43 0.89 -4.53 -16.26
CA THR A 43 1.97 -5.24 -16.95
C THR A 43 1.64 -6.70 -17.21
N TYR A 44 1.10 -7.43 -16.24
CA TYR A 44 0.72 -8.83 -16.39
C TYR A 44 -0.38 -9.01 -17.45
N THR A 45 -1.41 -8.16 -17.43
CA THR A 45 -2.52 -8.22 -18.39
C THR A 45 -2.03 -7.89 -19.80
N ALA A 46 -1.19 -6.88 -19.94
CA ALA A 46 -0.60 -6.48 -21.21
C ALA A 46 0.36 -7.55 -21.77
N GLU A 47 1.20 -8.17 -20.92
CA GLU A 47 2.05 -9.31 -21.32
C GLU A 47 1.22 -10.48 -21.84
N ARG A 48 0.14 -10.83 -21.14
CA ARG A 48 -0.76 -11.91 -21.55
C ARG A 48 -1.46 -11.59 -22.88
N MET A 49 -2.01 -10.36 -23.02
CA MET A 49 -2.65 -9.94 -24.27
C MET A 49 -1.66 -9.96 -25.44
N LEU A 50 -0.43 -9.52 -25.21
CA LEU A 50 0.61 -9.55 -26.21
C LEU A 50 0.97 -11.01 -26.59
N ALA A 51 1.16 -11.88 -25.60
CA ALA A 51 1.45 -13.30 -25.81
C ALA A 51 0.35 -14.02 -26.60
N ASP A 52 -0.93 -13.71 -26.35
CA ASP A 52 -2.07 -14.33 -27.04
C ASP A 52 -2.12 -13.95 -28.55
N ILE A 53 -1.49 -12.87 -28.95
CA ILE A 53 -1.44 -12.41 -30.35
C ILE A 53 -0.25 -13.01 -31.11
N PHE A 54 0.83 -13.40 -30.40
CA PHE A 54 1.99 -14.02 -31.05
C PHE A 54 1.75 -15.49 -31.39
N PRO A 55 2.22 -15.97 -32.55
CA PRO A 55 2.22 -17.39 -32.87
C PRO A 55 3.05 -18.18 -31.84
N GLY A 56 2.47 -19.21 -31.23
CA GLY A 56 3.13 -20.02 -30.21
C GLY A 56 3.09 -19.42 -28.79
N HIS A 57 2.30 -18.37 -28.58
CA HIS A 57 2.07 -17.74 -27.26
C HIS A 57 3.34 -17.27 -26.52
N GLY A 58 4.36 -16.81 -27.28
CA GLY A 58 5.60 -16.29 -26.71
C GLY A 58 6.28 -15.25 -27.59
N PHE A 59 7.04 -14.35 -26.98
CA PHE A 59 7.83 -13.31 -27.64
C PHE A 59 9.14 -13.07 -26.89
N ILE A 60 10.19 -12.64 -27.59
CA ILE A 60 11.52 -12.37 -27.02
C ILE A 60 11.92 -10.91 -27.25
N ASP A 61 11.64 -10.36 -28.44
CA ASP A 61 12.11 -9.04 -28.86
C ASP A 61 11.14 -7.89 -28.47
N ALA A 62 10.12 -8.18 -27.66
CA ALA A 62 9.25 -7.20 -27.05
C ALA A 62 9.42 -7.20 -25.54
N THR A 63 9.30 -6.04 -24.90
CA THR A 63 9.37 -5.89 -23.44
C THR A 63 8.16 -5.10 -22.95
N VAL A 64 7.35 -5.72 -22.10
CA VAL A 64 6.26 -5.03 -21.40
C VAL A 64 6.77 -4.59 -20.03
N CYS A 65 6.67 -3.31 -19.71
CA CYS A 65 7.15 -2.79 -18.43
C CYS A 65 6.48 -1.45 -18.05
N GLY A 66 6.58 -1.09 -16.78
CA GLY A 66 6.34 0.26 -16.30
C GLY A 66 7.61 1.12 -16.33
N PHE A 67 7.49 2.37 -15.91
CA PHE A 67 8.62 3.31 -15.91
C PHE A 67 9.76 2.88 -14.98
N SER A 68 9.45 2.31 -13.81
CA SER A 68 10.48 1.83 -12.86
C SER A 68 11.33 0.72 -13.47
N ARG A 69 10.70 -0.24 -14.16
CA ARG A 69 11.40 -1.34 -14.82
C ARG A 69 12.21 -0.87 -16.02
N LEU A 70 11.71 0.13 -16.75
CA LEU A 70 12.45 0.81 -17.82
C LEU A 70 13.71 1.46 -17.27
N ALA A 71 13.62 2.16 -16.14
CA ALA A 71 14.76 2.82 -15.48
C ALA A 71 15.87 1.82 -15.18
N TYR A 72 15.56 0.73 -14.48
CA TYR A 72 16.56 -0.31 -14.19
C TYR A 72 17.18 -0.93 -15.45
N ARG A 73 16.42 -1.05 -16.53
CA ARG A 73 16.95 -1.60 -17.80
C ARG A 73 17.95 -0.65 -18.44
N VAL A 74 17.64 0.65 -18.46
CA VAL A 74 18.56 1.69 -18.97
C VAL A 74 19.82 1.79 -18.10
N PHE A 75 19.68 1.82 -16.79
CA PHE A 75 20.81 1.87 -15.87
C PHE A 75 21.72 0.64 -16.00
N ASN A 76 21.13 -0.55 -16.15
CA ASN A 76 21.91 -1.77 -16.38
C ASN A 76 22.67 -1.75 -17.72
N GLU A 77 22.04 -1.23 -18.79
CA GLU A 77 22.68 -1.06 -20.09
C GLU A 77 23.89 -0.13 -19.98
N LEU A 78 23.69 1.04 -19.36
CA LEU A 78 24.70 2.08 -19.24
C LEU A 78 25.69 1.84 -18.11
N ARG A 79 25.48 0.81 -17.28
CA ARG A 79 26.25 0.57 -16.06
C ARG A 79 26.30 1.79 -15.15
N SER A 80 25.23 2.57 -15.15
CA SER A 80 25.10 3.73 -14.29
C SER A 80 25.09 3.29 -12.83
N PRO A 81 25.89 3.92 -11.96
CA PRO A 81 25.90 3.60 -10.54
C PRO A 81 24.56 4.02 -9.93
N VAL A 82 23.70 3.04 -9.70
CA VAL A 82 22.48 3.25 -8.91
C VAL A 82 22.85 2.95 -7.47
N GLN A 83 22.68 3.92 -6.59
CA GLN A 83 22.88 3.73 -5.15
C GLN A 83 21.84 2.73 -4.61
N ASP A 84 22.06 2.22 -3.40
CA ASP A 84 21.14 1.29 -2.75
C ASP A 84 19.73 1.89 -2.71
N ALA A 85 18.76 1.11 -3.21
CA ALA A 85 17.38 1.56 -3.28
C ALA A 85 16.77 1.61 -1.88
N LEU A 86 16.28 2.78 -1.49
CA LEU A 86 15.61 2.99 -0.21
C LEU A 86 14.12 2.69 -0.33
N SER A 87 13.62 1.86 0.57
CA SER A 87 12.19 1.58 0.64
C SER A 87 11.40 2.82 1.13
N PRO A 88 10.07 2.89 0.91
CA PRO A 88 9.24 3.94 1.51
C PRO A 88 9.38 4.02 3.03
N LEU A 89 9.58 2.87 3.69
CA LEU A 89 9.81 2.80 5.12
C LEU A 89 11.14 3.45 5.52
N GLY A 90 12.22 3.15 4.78
CA GLY A 90 13.53 3.78 5.01
C GLY A 90 13.46 5.30 4.82
N GLN A 91 12.73 5.78 3.83
CA GLN A 91 12.49 7.21 3.63
C GLN A 91 11.73 7.84 4.82
N GLN A 92 10.72 7.14 5.35
CA GLN A 92 9.99 7.58 6.53
C GLN A 92 10.90 7.67 7.77
N ILE A 93 11.81 6.71 7.95
CA ILE A 93 12.80 6.73 9.04
C ILE A 93 13.71 7.96 8.93
N ILE A 94 14.21 8.26 7.72
CA ILE A 94 15.03 9.45 7.48
C ILE A 94 14.27 10.73 7.81
N ILE A 95 13.01 10.83 7.37
CA ILE A 95 12.17 12.00 7.66
C ILE A 95 11.92 12.14 9.17
N SER A 96 11.64 11.04 9.88
CA SER A 96 11.48 11.06 11.34
C SER A 96 12.73 11.57 12.04
N ARG A 97 13.90 11.17 11.56
CA ARG A 97 15.19 11.66 12.07
C ARG A 97 15.38 13.15 11.80
N ILE A 98 15.16 13.63 10.58
CA ILE A 98 15.27 15.05 10.21
C ILE A 98 14.30 15.89 11.05
N LEU A 99 13.08 15.41 11.28
CA LEU A 99 12.10 16.06 12.15
C LEU A 99 12.59 16.19 13.59
N ALA A 100 13.27 15.17 14.14
CA ALA A 100 13.83 15.19 15.47
C ALA A 100 15.03 16.16 15.57
N GLU A 101 15.95 16.11 14.61
CA GLU A 101 17.14 16.97 14.55
C GLU A 101 16.79 18.46 14.43
N HIS A 102 15.81 18.80 13.56
CA HIS A 102 15.43 20.20 13.28
C HIS A 102 14.21 20.70 14.06
N ARG A 103 13.70 19.92 15.03
CA ARG A 103 12.48 20.24 15.75
C ARG A 103 12.43 21.67 16.31
N ASN A 104 13.53 22.16 16.86
CA ASN A 104 13.62 23.49 17.47
C ASN A 104 13.69 24.64 16.47
N GLU A 105 13.95 24.34 15.20
CA GLU A 105 13.99 25.32 14.11
C GLU A 105 12.60 25.52 13.47
N LEU A 106 11.68 24.56 13.68
CA LEU A 106 10.34 24.61 13.11
C LEU A 106 9.46 25.63 13.83
N GLN A 107 8.75 26.44 13.05
CA GLN A 107 7.85 27.48 13.55
C GLN A 107 6.42 27.02 13.72
N MET A 108 5.85 26.36 12.70
CA MET A 108 4.47 25.89 12.65
C MET A 108 4.35 24.40 12.93
N LEU A 109 5.29 23.61 12.40
CA LEU A 109 5.23 22.15 12.44
C LEU A 109 5.80 21.55 13.73
N MET A 110 6.45 22.35 14.61
CA MET A 110 7.07 21.89 15.85
C MET A 110 6.15 21.02 16.72
N LYS A 111 4.89 21.45 16.91
CA LYS A 111 3.95 20.74 17.80
C LYS A 111 3.43 19.43 17.23
N ILE A 112 3.33 19.32 15.92
CA ILE A 112 2.79 18.15 15.23
C ILE A 112 3.89 17.19 14.76
N SER A 113 5.16 17.63 14.76
CA SER A 113 6.30 16.83 14.28
C SER A 113 6.50 15.50 15.03
N SER A 114 6.01 15.38 16.25
CA SER A 114 6.07 14.16 17.06
C SER A 114 4.78 13.35 17.07
N GLN A 115 3.79 13.71 16.26
CA GLN A 115 2.55 12.93 16.16
C GLN A 115 2.75 11.68 15.29
N PRO A 116 2.12 10.55 15.63
CA PRO A 116 2.12 9.36 14.79
C PRO A 116 1.69 9.68 13.36
N HIS A 117 2.27 8.99 12.37
CA HIS A 117 1.99 9.16 10.93
C HIS A 117 2.35 10.53 10.33
N PHE A 118 2.93 11.46 11.10
CA PHE A 118 3.31 12.76 10.53
C PHE A 118 4.47 12.63 9.53
N ALA A 119 5.45 11.79 9.82
CA ALA A 119 6.56 11.50 8.91
C ALA A 119 6.08 10.85 7.61
N GLU A 120 5.09 9.95 7.67
CA GLU A 120 4.45 9.35 6.50
C GLU A 120 3.74 10.40 5.62
N ASN A 121 2.95 11.28 6.25
CA ASN A 121 2.29 12.37 5.54
C ASN A 121 3.29 13.32 4.87
N LEU A 122 4.40 13.60 5.55
CA LEU A 122 5.45 14.47 5.02
C LEU A 122 6.19 13.78 3.86
N MET A 123 6.48 12.49 3.97
CA MET A 123 7.03 11.69 2.88
C MET A 123 6.12 11.71 1.63
N ASN A 124 4.81 11.52 1.83
CA ASN A 124 3.86 11.59 0.74
C ASN A 124 3.81 12.97 0.08
N LEU A 125 3.94 14.04 0.87
CA LEU A 125 4.03 15.41 0.35
C LEU A 125 5.33 15.60 -0.46
N PHE A 126 6.47 15.14 0.05
CA PHE A 126 7.75 15.25 -0.66
C PHE A 126 7.73 14.47 -1.97
N HIS A 127 7.16 13.26 -2.00
CA HIS A 127 6.93 12.53 -3.24
C HIS A 127 6.05 13.31 -4.24
N GLN A 128 5.02 14.04 -3.75
CA GLN A 128 4.22 14.89 -4.63
C GLN A 128 5.05 16.04 -5.19
N LEU A 129 5.86 16.71 -4.37
CA LEU A 129 6.74 17.78 -4.82
C LEU A 129 7.71 17.27 -5.91
N ASP A 130 8.32 16.11 -5.70
CA ASP A 130 9.18 15.45 -6.69
C ASP A 130 8.44 15.15 -8.00
N MET A 131 7.28 14.51 -7.92
CA MET A 131 6.46 14.16 -9.08
C MET A 131 6.03 15.39 -9.90
N PHE A 132 5.81 16.52 -9.23
CA PHE A 132 5.47 17.78 -9.88
C PHE A 132 6.70 18.64 -10.20
N CYS A 133 7.91 18.12 -9.98
CA CYS A 133 9.17 18.80 -10.24
C CYS A 133 9.29 20.17 -9.53
N ILE A 134 8.75 20.27 -8.32
CA ILE A 134 8.86 21.47 -7.49
C ILE A 134 10.21 21.42 -6.77
N SER A 135 11.10 22.36 -7.11
CA SER A 135 12.43 22.42 -6.53
C SER A 135 12.44 23.03 -5.12
N GLU A 136 13.50 22.76 -4.36
CA GLU A 136 13.74 23.39 -3.06
C GLU A 136 13.76 24.92 -3.15
N THR A 137 14.35 25.44 -4.24
CA THR A 137 14.43 26.88 -4.50
C THR A 137 13.05 27.48 -4.71
N ALA A 138 12.17 26.82 -5.48
CA ALA A 138 10.79 27.26 -5.70
C ALA A 138 9.99 27.30 -4.39
N LEU A 139 10.16 26.31 -3.53
CA LEU A 139 9.51 26.27 -2.22
C LEU A 139 10.00 27.40 -1.30
N HIS A 140 11.30 27.67 -1.32
CA HIS A 140 11.91 28.76 -0.56
C HIS A 140 11.44 30.13 -1.07
N GLU A 141 11.37 30.36 -2.37
CA GLU A 141 10.84 31.58 -2.96
C GLU A 141 9.36 31.80 -2.61
N ALA A 142 8.55 30.74 -2.68
CA ALA A 142 7.16 30.80 -2.25
C ALA A 142 7.01 31.18 -0.77
N SER A 143 7.90 30.67 0.10
CA SER A 143 7.90 31.04 1.53
C SER A 143 8.22 32.51 1.76
N ARG A 144 9.08 33.09 0.93
CA ARG A 144 9.45 34.52 0.99
C ARG A 144 8.34 35.42 0.45
N THR A 145 7.66 34.98 -0.60
CA THR A 145 6.51 35.74 -1.17
C THR A 145 5.38 35.87 -0.15
N GLU A 146 5.18 34.85 0.68
CA GLU A 146 4.17 34.78 1.73
C GLU A 146 4.71 35.16 3.13
N GLU A 147 5.85 35.90 3.19
CA GLU A 147 6.50 36.27 4.46
C GLU A 147 5.54 36.99 5.41
N GLY A 148 5.56 36.62 6.70
CA GLY A 148 4.67 37.16 7.74
C GLY A 148 3.33 36.45 7.86
N THR A 149 2.91 35.66 6.87
CA THR A 149 1.66 34.88 6.91
C THR A 149 1.85 33.51 7.61
N PRO A 150 0.78 32.86 8.10
CA PRO A 150 0.87 31.48 8.55
C PRO A 150 1.33 30.51 7.44
N LEU A 151 0.93 30.78 6.19
CA LEU A 151 1.34 30.00 5.02
C LEU A 151 2.84 30.12 4.79
N GLY A 152 3.40 31.34 4.81
CA GLY A 152 4.84 31.56 4.63
C GLY A 152 5.67 30.83 5.68
N ARG A 153 5.27 30.85 6.95
CA ARG A 153 5.93 30.10 8.02
C ARG A 153 5.86 28.57 7.81
N LYS A 154 4.71 28.06 7.34
CA LYS A 154 4.58 26.64 7.01
C LYS A 154 5.46 26.25 5.82
N LEU A 155 5.50 27.07 4.79
CA LEU A 155 6.35 26.85 3.61
C LEU A 155 7.85 26.92 3.97
N ALA A 156 8.24 27.79 4.90
CA ALA A 156 9.61 27.85 5.40
C ALA A 156 10.01 26.55 6.12
N ASP A 157 9.16 26.05 7.02
CA ASP A 157 9.37 24.76 7.68
C ASP A 157 9.49 23.61 6.66
N LEU A 158 8.58 23.57 5.66
CA LEU A 158 8.61 22.56 4.61
C LEU A 158 9.87 22.65 3.74
N SER A 159 10.29 23.87 3.37
CA SER A 159 11.52 24.10 2.60
C SER A 159 12.76 23.60 3.35
N LEU A 160 12.85 23.89 4.67
CA LEU A 160 13.92 23.41 5.52
C LEU A 160 13.98 21.87 5.55
N LEU A 161 12.84 21.22 5.81
CA LEU A 161 12.76 19.76 5.91
C LEU A 161 13.01 19.08 4.57
N TYR A 162 12.47 19.62 3.48
CA TYR A 162 12.63 19.08 2.11
C TYR A 162 14.07 19.16 1.64
N LYS A 163 14.75 20.28 1.93
CA LYS A 163 16.17 20.44 1.63
C LYS A 163 17.02 19.40 2.38
N ASN A 164 16.86 19.30 3.71
CA ASN A 164 17.62 18.33 4.51
C ASN A 164 17.35 16.89 4.09
N TYR A 165 16.13 16.58 3.67
CA TYR A 165 15.75 15.27 3.14
C TYR A 165 16.51 14.94 1.85
N HIS A 166 16.56 15.85 0.89
CA HIS A 166 17.32 15.67 -0.34
C HIS A 166 18.83 15.61 -0.10
N ASP A 167 19.36 16.49 0.74
CA ASP A 167 20.79 16.50 1.09
C ASP A 167 21.21 15.16 1.72
N TYR A 168 20.36 14.56 2.56
CA TYR A 168 20.62 13.27 3.17
C TYR A 168 20.56 12.12 2.14
N LEU A 169 19.59 12.14 1.23
CA LEU A 169 19.42 11.11 0.21
C LEU A 169 20.53 11.16 -0.84
N HIS A 170 20.80 12.32 -1.42
CA HIS A 170 21.77 12.47 -2.52
C HIS A 170 23.16 11.96 -2.19
N SER A 171 23.52 11.94 -0.92
CA SER A 171 24.84 11.47 -0.49
C SER A 171 24.95 9.95 -0.30
N ARG A 172 23.81 9.23 -0.16
CA ARG A 172 23.81 7.82 0.35
C ARG A 172 22.85 6.87 -0.35
N PHE A 173 21.69 7.32 -0.80
CA PHE A 173 20.60 6.46 -1.25
C PHE A 173 19.94 6.93 -2.53
N SER A 174 19.31 6.00 -3.26
CA SER A 174 18.38 6.29 -4.34
C SER A 174 16.95 5.87 -3.94
N TYR A 175 15.96 6.52 -4.48
CA TYR A 175 14.54 6.21 -4.32
C TYR A 175 13.81 6.42 -5.67
N GLU A 176 12.56 5.99 -5.78
CA GLU A 176 11.84 5.99 -7.07
C GLU A 176 11.81 7.37 -7.74
N GLY A 177 11.60 8.46 -6.99
CA GLY A 177 11.62 9.83 -7.52
C GLY A 177 12.98 10.21 -8.11
N SER A 178 14.07 9.95 -7.39
CA SER A 178 15.42 10.22 -7.90
C SER A 178 15.79 9.35 -9.11
N LEU A 179 15.28 8.11 -9.17
CA LEU A 179 15.50 7.23 -10.31
C LEU A 179 14.82 7.75 -11.58
N PHE A 180 13.65 8.39 -11.47
CA PHE A 180 12.96 8.96 -12.63
C PHE A 180 13.63 10.23 -13.16
N ASP A 181 14.18 11.08 -12.30
CA ASP A 181 14.96 12.23 -12.71
C ASP A 181 16.26 11.81 -13.40
N LEU A 182 16.97 10.83 -12.85
CA LEU A 182 18.13 10.23 -13.48
C LEU A 182 17.79 9.57 -14.82
N LEU A 183 16.68 8.85 -14.90
CA LEU A 183 16.24 8.18 -16.13
C LEU A 183 16.07 9.16 -17.27
N ALA A 184 15.40 10.29 -17.04
CA ALA A 184 15.20 11.30 -18.08
C ALA A 184 16.54 11.80 -18.67
N GLY A 185 17.59 11.94 -17.84
CA GLY A 185 18.94 12.31 -18.27
C GLY A 185 19.74 11.19 -18.95
N GLU A 186 19.45 9.93 -18.64
CA GLU A 186 20.16 8.75 -19.18
C GLU A 186 19.55 8.20 -20.48
N ILE A 187 18.26 8.41 -20.74
CA ILE A 187 17.56 7.95 -21.95
C ILE A 187 18.31 8.32 -23.24
N PRO A 188 18.80 9.58 -23.44
CA PRO A 188 19.51 9.95 -24.67
C PRO A 188 20.78 9.15 -24.93
N LYS A 189 21.36 8.52 -23.90
CA LYS A 189 22.60 7.73 -24.00
C LYS A 189 22.34 6.26 -24.33
N SER A 190 21.08 5.78 -24.21
CA SER A 190 20.71 4.38 -24.41
C SER A 190 20.68 4.01 -25.90
N GLU A 191 21.54 3.09 -26.29
CA GLU A 191 21.55 2.54 -27.65
C GLU A 191 20.38 1.58 -27.92
N ILE A 192 19.91 0.87 -26.87
CA ILE A 192 18.78 -0.02 -26.97
C ILE A 192 17.53 0.80 -27.29
N LEU A 193 17.27 1.89 -26.58
CA LEU A 193 16.11 2.75 -26.83
C LEU A 193 16.19 3.44 -28.18
N ARG A 194 17.38 3.89 -28.61
CA ARG A 194 17.58 4.52 -29.92
C ARG A 194 17.19 3.63 -31.11
N ARG A 195 17.30 2.31 -30.93
CA ARG A 195 16.96 1.30 -31.96
C ARG A 195 15.61 0.65 -31.75
N SER A 196 14.78 1.20 -30.85
CA SER A 196 13.51 0.63 -30.48
C SER A 196 12.34 1.51 -30.87
N ARG A 197 11.16 0.89 -31.08
CA ARG A 197 9.87 1.57 -31.05
C ARG A 197 9.21 1.37 -29.71
N ILE A 198 8.51 2.40 -29.25
CA ILE A 198 7.91 2.44 -27.91
C ILE A 198 6.42 2.69 -28.06
N TRP A 199 5.61 1.85 -27.43
CA TRP A 199 4.17 2.04 -27.28
C TRP A 199 3.85 2.35 -25.83
N ILE A 200 3.04 3.40 -25.60
CA ILE A 200 2.64 3.87 -24.28
C ILE A 200 1.12 3.82 -24.21
N ASP A 201 0.58 2.96 -23.34
CA ASP A 201 -0.86 2.72 -23.22
C ASP A 201 -1.33 2.70 -21.76
N GLY A 202 -2.61 3.00 -21.53
CA GLY A 202 -3.25 2.93 -20.21
C GLY A 202 -3.07 4.17 -19.32
N PHE A 203 -2.48 5.24 -19.82
CA PHE A 203 -2.29 6.48 -19.06
C PHE A 203 -3.34 7.54 -19.42
N ASN A 204 -4.15 7.94 -18.44
CA ASN A 204 -5.15 9.00 -18.58
C ASN A 204 -4.58 10.41 -18.24
N GLY A 205 -3.41 10.46 -17.64
CA GLY A 205 -2.67 11.66 -17.29
C GLY A 205 -1.30 11.26 -16.78
N MET A 206 -0.36 12.18 -16.78
CA MET A 206 0.99 11.98 -16.31
C MET A 206 1.44 13.13 -15.43
N THR A 207 2.32 12.84 -14.48
CA THR A 207 3.00 13.86 -13.70
C THR A 207 4.07 14.55 -14.55
N PRO A 208 4.46 15.80 -14.27
CA PRO A 208 5.52 16.50 -14.99
C PRO A 208 6.82 15.69 -15.09
N GLN A 209 7.18 14.94 -14.04
CA GLN A 209 8.35 14.07 -14.04
C GLN A 209 8.25 12.96 -15.11
N LYS A 210 7.10 12.31 -15.23
CA LYS A 210 6.86 11.29 -16.27
C LYS A 210 6.80 11.90 -17.66
N ILE A 211 6.28 13.12 -17.81
CA ILE A 211 6.29 13.85 -19.09
C ILE A 211 7.72 14.12 -19.55
N ARG A 212 8.65 14.50 -18.66
CA ARG A 212 10.08 14.65 -19.00
C ARG A 212 10.69 13.35 -19.53
N ILE A 213 10.32 12.20 -18.94
CA ILE A 213 10.77 10.89 -19.43
C ILE A 213 10.21 10.63 -20.83
N VAL A 214 8.92 10.85 -21.04
CA VAL A 214 8.28 10.64 -22.35
C VAL A 214 8.85 11.58 -23.41
N SER A 215 9.09 12.84 -23.09
CA SER A 215 9.79 13.79 -23.95
C SER A 215 11.18 13.27 -24.36
N ALA A 216 11.98 12.80 -23.41
CA ALA A 216 13.28 12.20 -23.70
C ALA A 216 13.15 10.94 -24.60
N LEU A 217 12.11 10.12 -24.41
CA LEU A 217 11.85 8.94 -25.28
C LEU A 217 11.47 9.35 -26.70
N ILE A 218 10.62 10.36 -26.87
CA ILE A 218 10.23 10.90 -28.19
C ILE A 218 11.46 11.35 -28.99
N HIS A 219 12.41 12.01 -28.33
CA HIS A 219 13.62 12.50 -28.97
C HIS A 219 14.73 11.46 -29.15
N THR A 220 14.58 10.26 -28.55
CA THR A 220 15.62 9.22 -28.60
C THR A 220 15.21 8.00 -29.43
N ALA A 221 13.99 7.51 -29.28
CA ALA A 221 13.50 6.31 -29.94
C ALA A 221 13.26 6.50 -31.45
N GLU A 222 13.15 5.38 -32.20
CA GLU A 222 12.77 5.45 -33.62
C GLU A 222 11.38 6.09 -33.79
N GLU A 223 10.43 5.68 -32.94
CA GLU A 223 9.05 6.15 -32.94
C GLU A 223 8.41 5.87 -31.59
N VAL A 224 7.58 6.78 -31.11
CA VAL A 224 6.77 6.63 -29.89
C VAL A 224 5.30 6.70 -30.28
N THR A 225 4.56 5.63 -30.00
CA THR A 225 3.10 5.57 -30.18
C THR A 225 2.43 5.77 -28.82
N PHE A 226 1.57 6.76 -28.70
CA PHE A 226 0.86 7.07 -27.47
C PHE A 226 -0.66 6.88 -27.63
N THR A 227 -1.29 6.08 -26.76
CA THR A 227 -2.75 5.93 -26.79
C THR A 227 -3.42 6.89 -25.83
N LEU A 228 -4.50 7.52 -26.24
CA LEU A 228 -5.29 8.42 -25.41
C LEU A 228 -6.77 8.04 -25.42
N PRO A 229 -7.45 8.04 -24.26
CA PRO A 229 -8.87 7.75 -24.15
C PRO A 229 -9.72 8.98 -24.53
N LEU A 230 -9.41 9.58 -25.69
CA LEU A 230 -10.14 10.70 -26.28
C LEU A 230 -10.96 10.18 -27.48
N PRO A 231 -12.23 10.59 -27.65
CA PRO A 231 -13.01 10.24 -28.82
C PRO A 231 -12.33 10.71 -30.12
N ASP A 232 -11.87 11.95 -30.12
CA ASP A 232 -10.95 12.54 -31.09
C ASP A 232 -10.15 13.71 -30.45
N ALA A 233 -9.23 14.29 -31.22
CA ALA A 233 -8.40 15.40 -30.76
C ALA A 233 -9.17 16.71 -30.52
N LYS A 234 -10.34 16.92 -31.13
CA LYS A 234 -11.11 18.17 -31.07
C LYS A 234 -12.22 18.13 -30.01
N GLU A 235 -12.98 17.06 -29.96
CA GLU A 235 -14.10 16.91 -29.00
C GLU A 235 -13.63 16.77 -27.56
N GLY A 236 -12.47 16.13 -27.34
CA GLY A 236 -11.92 15.95 -25.99
C GLY A 236 -11.56 17.24 -25.25
N LEU A 237 -11.31 18.35 -25.98
CA LEU A 237 -10.94 19.64 -25.37
C LEU A 237 -12.13 20.39 -24.78
N SER A 238 -13.37 20.05 -25.16
CA SER A 238 -14.58 20.76 -24.72
C SER A 238 -15.30 20.11 -23.53
N ASN A 239 -14.87 18.93 -23.09
CA ASN A 239 -15.55 18.16 -22.05
C ASN A 239 -14.63 17.93 -20.84
N GLU A 240 -15.05 18.38 -19.65
CA GLU A 240 -14.29 18.26 -18.40
C GLU A 240 -13.89 16.82 -18.04
N ILE A 241 -14.67 15.82 -18.45
CA ILE A 241 -14.38 14.41 -18.24
C ILE A 241 -13.07 13.99 -18.93
N PHE A 242 -12.77 14.61 -20.05
CA PHE A 242 -11.55 14.36 -20.82
C PHE A 242 -10.42 15.36 -20.53
N ALA A 243 -10.58 16.25 -19.54
CA ALA A 243 -9.59 17.29 -19.25
C ALA A 243 -8.17 16.74 -19.02
N ARG A 244 -8.03 15.63 -18.28
CA ARG A 244 -6.71 15.02 -18.03
C ARG A 244 -6.05 14.47 -19.30
N PRO A 245 -6.66 13.60 -20.08
CA PRO A 245 -6.06 13.12 -21.32
C PRO A 245 -5.92 14.23 -22.38
N ALA A 246 -6.79 15.24 -22.39
CA ALA A 246 -6.69 16.40 -23.27
C ALA A 246 -5.48 17.29 -22.92
N ASN A 247 -5.24 17.54 -21.64
CA ASN A 247 -4.04 18.24 -21.18
C ASN A 247 -2.75 17.47 -21.52
N LEU A 248 -2.77 16.14 -21.35
CA LEU A 248 -1.62 15.32 -21.73
C LEU A 248 -1.36 15.37 -23.24
N TYR A 249 -2.42 15.32 -24.05
CA TYR A 249 -2.31 15.48 -25.50
C TYR A 249 -1.71 16.85 -25.87
N ALA A 250 -2.19 17.94 -25.25
CA ALA A 250 -1.68 19.28 -25.51
C ALA A 250 -0.18 19.38 -25.20
N LEU A 251 0.25 18.92 -24.01
CA LEU A 251 1.66 18.94 -23.60
C LEU A 251 2.55 18.14 -24.54
N LEU A 252 2.15 16.92 -24.94
CA LEU A 252 2.95 16.10 -25.85
C LEU A 252 2.97 16.66 -27.28
N SER A 253 1.90 17.32 -27.72
CA SER A 253 1.83 17.99 -29.04
C SER A 253 2.67 19.24 -29.11
N GLU A 254 2.91 19.93 -27.98
CA GLU A 254 3.85 21.05 -27.89
C GLU A 254 5.30 20.58 -27.97
N GLU A 255 5.63 19.42 -27.38
CA GLU A 255 6.98 18.83 -27.43
C GLU A 255 7.37 18.36 -28.85
N GLU A 256 6.44 17.76 -29.60
CA GLU A 256 6.65 17.31 -30.98
C GLU A 256 5.45 17.73 -31.84
N PRO A 257 5.54 18.88 -32.54
CA PRO A 257 4.45 19.40 -33.35
C PRO A 257 4.14 18.57 -34.61
N HIS A 258 5.10 17.74 -35.05
CA HIS A 258 4.94 16.89 -36.22
C HIS A 258 4.61 15.48 -35.78
N PHE A 259 3.33 15.15 -35.75
CA PHE A 259 2.85 13.84 -35.35
C PHE A 259 1.78 13.30 -36.30
N ASP A 260 1.70 11.99 -36.37
CA ASP A 260 0.61 11.28 -37.03
C ASP A 260 -0.45 10.84 -36.03
N SER A 261 -1.69 10.69 -36.44
CA SER A 261 -2.73 10.22 -35.54
C SER A 261 -3.76 9.31 -36.24
N VAL A 262 -4.28 8.36 -35.48
CA VAL A 262 -5.36 7.46 -35.88
C VAL A 262 -6.45 7.49 -34.83
N THR A 263 -7.69 7.61 -35.26
CA THR A 263 -8.87 7.53 -34.39
C THR A 263 -9.59 6.20 -34.57
N LEU A 264 -9.90 5.52 -33.46
CA LEU A 264 -10.65 4.27 -33.44
C LEU A 264 -12.12 4.54 -33.05
N PRO A 265 -13.05 4.63 -34.01
CA PRO A 265 -14.42 5.05 -33.71
C PRO A 265 -15.30 3.91 -33.18
N GLU A 266 -14.94 2.64 -33.41
CA GLU A 266 -15.79 1.50 -33.10
C GLU A 266 -15.62 1.00 -31.67
N MET A 267 -16.73 0.92 -30.93
CA MET A 267 -16.79 0.31 -29.61
C MET A 267 -16.79 -1.23 -29.73
N LYS A 268 -15.66 -1.86 -29.38
CA LYS A 268 -15.46 -3.32 -29.52
C LYS A 268 -15.69 -4.11 -28.21
N ARG A 269 -15.53 -3.48 -27.04
CA ARG A 269 -15.60 -4.17 -25.73
C ARG A 269 -17.01 -4.66 -25.41
N PHE A 270 -18.03 -3.85 -25.62
CA PHE A 270 -19.37 -4.14 -25.15
C PHE A 270 -20.18 -4.96 -26.18
N ARG A 271 -20.51 -6.19 -25.79
CA ARG A 271 -21.39 -7.06 -26.59
C ARG A 271 -22.86 -6.72 -26.38
N CYS A 272 -23.22 -6.25 -25.17
CA CYS A 272 -24.59 -5.84 -24.85
C CYS A 272 -24.94 -4.51 -25.51
N PRO A 273 -26.01 -4.43 -26.32
CA PRO A 273 -26.43 -3.19 -27.01
C PRO A 273 -26.66 -2.03 -26.03
N ARG A 274 -27.30 -2.28 -24.88
CA ARG A 274 -27.58 -1.23 -23.86
C ARG A 274 -26.29 -0.65 -23.25
N LEU A 275 -25.28 -1.49 -22.98
CA LEU A 275 -23.98 -0.99 -22.51
C LEU A 275 -23.24 -0.22 -23.60
N ARG A 276 -23.38 -0.62 -24.86
CA ARG A 276 -22.81 0.11 -25.99
C ARG A 276 -23.44 1.49 -26.14
N CYS A 277 -24.77 1.58 -26.01
CA CYS A 277 -25.50 2.84 -26.04
C CYS A 277 -25.09 3.72 -24.85
N LEU A 278 -25.09 3.18 -23.63
CA LEU A 278 -24.66 3.93 -22.46
C LEU A 278 -23.24 4.50 -22.63
N ALA A 279 -22.31 3.70 -23.14
CA ALA A 279 -20.94 4.14 -23.35
C ALA A 279 -20.81 5.21 -24.45
N ALA A 280 -21.66 5.19 -25.46
CA ALA A 280 -21.68 6.19 -26.51
C ALA A 280 -22.30 7.51 -26.05
N ASP A 281 -23.40 7.45 -25.29
CA ASP A 281 -24.17 8.62 -24.91
C ASP A 281 -23.70 9.28 -23.62
N TYR A 282 -23.03 8.53 -22.74
CA TYR A 282 -22.61 9.02 -21.42
C TYR A 282 -21.71 10.27 -21.47
N PHE A 283 -20.90 10.35 -22.53
CA PHE A 283 -19.95 11.47 -22.70
C PHE A 283 -20.48 12.58 -23.62
N GLN A 284 -21.72 12.48 -24.10
CA GLN A 284 -22.32 13.51 -24.94
C GLN A 284 -23.06 14.53 -24.09
N ASN A 285 -22.87 15.83 -24.37
CA ASN A 285 -23.56 16.92 -23.67
C ASN A 285 -25.08 16.89 -23.93
N VAL A 286 -25.52 16.26 -24.98
CA VAL A 286 -26.93 16.05 -25.31
C VAL A 286 -27.17 14.57 -25.57
N PRO A 287 -27.94 13.88 -24.72
CA PRO A 287 -28.23 12.47 -24.93
C PRO A 287 -28.96 12.26 -26.27
N SER A 288 -28.37 11.49 -27.15
CA SER A 288 -29.08 11.03 -28.35
C SER A 288 -29.98 9.86 -27.98
N PRO A 289 -31.23 9.81 -28.48
CA PRO A 289 -32.10 8.66 -28.26
C PRO A 289 -31.44 7.43 -28.89
N CYS A 290 -30.86 6.57 -28.04
CA CYS A 290 -30.28 5.32 -28.51
C CYS A 290 -31.40 4.44 -29.11
N PRO A 291 -31.30 4.02 -30.35
CA PRO A 291 -32.25 3.08 -30.95
C PRO A 291 -32.08 1.72 -30.27
N LEU A 292 -32.75 1.52 -29.14
CA LEU A 292 -32.84 0.19 -28.53
C LEU A 292 -33.49 -0.76 -29.56
N PRO A 293 -32.92 -1.93 -29.78
CA PRO A 293 -33.56 -2.93 -30.63
C PRO A 293 -34.99 -3.16 -30.12
N LYS A 294 -35.95 -3.08 -30.99
CA LYS A 294 -37.35 -3.41 -30.67
C LYS A 294 -37.38 -4.80 -30.05
N GLU A 295 -38.05 -4.91 -28.91
CA GLU A 295 -38.19 -6.16 -28.15
C GLU A 295 -38.90 -7.22 -29.00
N THR A 296 -38.14 -7.96 -29.81
CA THR A 296 -38.65 -9.07 -30.63
C THR A 296 -38.28 -10.44 -30.03
N SER A 297 -37.67 -10.48 -28.84
CA SER A 297 -37.31 -11.73 -28.15
C SER A 297 -37.92 -11.80 -26.77
N PRO A 298 -38.48 -12.92 -26.34
CA PRO A 298 -38.98 -13.09 -24.98
C PRO A 298 -37.78 -13.08 -24.01
N VAL A 299 -37.72 -12.03 -23.20
CA VAL A 299 -36.69 -11.74 -22.21
C VAL A 299 -35.35 -11.29 -22.82
N PRO A 300 -35.19 -10.04 -23.20
CA PRO A 300 -33.86 -9.49 -23.46
C PRO A 300 -33.10 -9.50 -22.14
N GLU A 301 -31.89 -10.07 -22.10
CA GLU A 301 -30.98 -9.87 -21.01
C GLU A 301 -30.79 -8.35 -20.83
N LYS A 302 -31.38 -7.82 -19.75
CA LYS A 302 -31.20 -6.42 -19.37
C LYS A 302 -29.75 -6.30 -18.93
N GLY A 303 -28.84 -5.97 -19.81
CA GLY A 303 -27.41 -5.92 -19.52
C GLY A 303 -27.01 -4.94 -18.40
N ILE A 304 -27.96 -4.12 -17.90
CA ILE A 304 -27.77 -3.19 -16.79
C ILE A 304 -28.88 -3.45 -15.77
N HIS A 305 -28.48 -3.65 -14.51
CA HIS A 305 -29.38 -3.87 -13.38
C HIS A 305 -29.08 -2.86 -12.28
N ILE A 306 -30.10 -2.18 -11.79
CA ILE A 306 -30.03 -1.30 -10.62
C ILE A 306 -30.82 -2.00 -9.52
N VAL A 307 -30.20 -2.16 -8.36
CA VAL A 307 -30.76 -2.86 -7.21
C VAL A 307 -30.65 -1.98 -5.99
N SER A 308 -31.72 -1.86 -5.20
CA SER A 308 -31.71 -1.19 -3.91
C SER A 308 -31.69 -2.21 -2.79
N ALA A 309 -30.78 -2.01 -1.84
CA ALA A 309 -30.66 -2.83 -0.64
C ALA A 309 -30.79 -1.97 0.64
N PRO A 310 -31.30 -2.51 1.75
CA PRO A 310 -31.51 -1.75 2.97
C PRO A 310 -30.21 -1.39 3.72
N ASN A 311 -29.12 -2.12 3.50
CA ASN A 311 -27.80 -1.89 4.08
C ASN A 311 -26.70 -2.63 3.30
N SER A 312 -25.43 -2.34 3.60
CA SER A 312 -24.26 -2.93 2.94
C SER A 312 -24.17 -4.45 3.07
N GLN A 313 -24.60 -5.04 4.20
CA GLN A 313 -24.60 -6.48 4.37
C GLN A 313 -25.65 -7.17 3.47
N ALA A 314 -26.84 -6.61 3.38
CA ALA A 314 -27.89 -7.12 2.49
C ALA A 314 -27.51 -7.00 1.02
N GLU A 315 -26.79 -5.92 0.66
CA GLU A 315 -26.24 -5.72 -0.67
C GLU A 315 -25.17 -6.78 -0.98
N ALA A 316 -24.22 -7.03 -0.07
CA ALA A 316 -23.21 -8.06 -0.20
C ALA A 316 -23.83 -9.48 -0.35
N ASP A 317 -24.88 -9.78 0.44
CA ASP A 317 -25.60 -11.06 0.33
C ASP A 317 -26.37 -11.18 -1.00
N PHE A 318 -26.92 -10.09 -1.52
CA PHE A 318 -27.52 -10.07 -2.84
C PHE A 318 -26.47 -10.34 -3.93
N ILE A 319 -25.33 -9.64 -3.89
CA ILE A 319 -24.23 -9.82 -4.85
C ILE A 319 -23.77 -11.27 -4.82
N SER A 320 -23.53 -11.84 -3.64
CA SER A 320 -23.09 -13.24 -3.49
C SER A 320 -24.06 -14.24 -4.13
N ARG A 321 -25.36 -14.09 -3.86
CA ARG A 321 -26.39 -14.96 -4.47
C ARG A 321 -26.46 -14.78 -5.98
N ARG A 322 -26.29 -13.54 -6.47
CA ARG A 322 -26.30 -13.27 -7.91
C ARG A 322 -25.07 -13.85 -8.60
N ILE A 323 -23.90 -13.78 -7.99
CA ILE A 323 -22.66 -14.41 -8.47
C ILE A 323 -22.85 -15.92 -8.59
N LEU A 324 -23.38 -16.58 -7.54
CA LEU A 324 -23.67 -18.02 -7.58
C LEU A 324 -24.61 -18.41 -8.72
N SER A 325 -25.68 -17.65 -8.91
CA SER A 325 -26.62 -17.88 -10.03
C SER A 325 -25.92 -17.72 -11.40
N LEU A 326 -25.07 -16.71 -11.55
CA LEU A 326 -24.32 -16.48 -12.79
C LEU A 326 -23.35 -17.64 -13.09
N VAL A 327 -22.63 -18.11 -12.11
CA VAL A 327 -21.67 -19.21 -12.29
C VAL A 327 -22.38 -20.52 -12.53
N ARG A 328 -23.40 -20.85 -11.73
CA ARG A 328 -24.12 -22.12 -11.81
C ARG A 328 -25.06 -22.21 -13.03
N ASP A 329 -25.83 -21.13 -13.29
CA ASP A 329 -26.93 -21.18 -14.25
C ASP A 329 -26.53 -20.61 -15.63
N LYS A 330 -25.49 -19.76 -15.68
CA LYS A 330 -25.00 -19.09 -16.91
C LYS A 330 -23.62 -19.57 -17.35
N ASN A 331 -23.04 -20.55 -16.68
CA ASN A 331 -21.74 -21.15 -17.00
C ASN A 331 -20.58 -20.13 -17.06
N LEU A 332 -20.66 -19.07 -16.24
CA LEU A 332 -19.55 -18.12 -16.06
C LEU A 332 -18.51 -18.72 -15.11
N ARG A 333 -17.26 -18.33 -15.29
CA ARG A 333 -16.20 -18.64 -14.31
C ARG A 333 -16.13 -17.53 -13.27
N TRP A 334 -15.60 -17.83 -12.10
CA TRP A 334 -15.37 -16.84 -11.05
C TRP A 334 -14.55 -15.64 -11.55
N ARG A 335 -13.49 -15.88 -12.32
CA ARG A 335 -12.63 -14.87 -12.92
C ARG A 335 -13.32 -13.96 -13.96
N ASP A 336 -14.50 -14.34 -14.44
CA ASP A 336 -15.29 -13.52 -15.36
C ASP A 336 -16.05 -12.41 -14.61
N ILE A 337 -15.97 -12.38 -13.27
CA ILE A 337 -16.76 -11.50 -12.40
C ILE A 337 -15.83 -10.57 -11.62
N LEU A 338 -16.16 -9.28 -11.66
CA LEU A 338 -15.43 -8.20 -11.00
C LEU A 338 -16.37 -7.43 -10.07
N VAL A 339 -15.88 -7.09 -8.89
CA VAL A 339 -16.56 -6.18 -7.96
C VAL A 339 -15.68 -4.94 -7.81
N LEU A 340 -16.21 -3.78 -8.19
CA LEU A 340 -15.52 -2.50 -8.11
C LEU A 340 -16.01 -1.71 -6.91
N LEU A 341 -15.09 -1.34 -6.01
CA LEU A 341 -15.37 -0.57 -4.80
C LEU A 341 -14.90 0.88 -4.95
N ARG A 342 -15.75 1.82 -4.58
CA ARG A 342 -15.34 3.21 -4.37
C ARG A 342 -14.81 3.39 -2.94
N SER A 343 -15.50 2.81 -1.96
CA SER A 343 -15.12 2.81 -0.54
C SER A 343 -14.87 1.38 -0.07
N ALA A 344 -13.61 0.99 0.00
CA ALA A 344 -13.19 -0.33 0.46
C ALA A 344 -13.55 -0.54 1.92
N ASP A 345 -13.30 0.44 2.80
CA ASP A 345 -13.58 0.37 4.24
C ASP A 345 -15.02 -0.02 4.58
N THR A 346 -15.97 0.38 3.74
CA THR A 346 -17.41 0.12 3.99
C THR A 346 -17.83 -1.26 3.50
N TYR A 347 -17.22 -1.78 2.43
CA TYR A 347 -17.75 -2.96 1.73
C TYR A 347 -16.86 -4.20 1.81
N THR A 348 -15.56 -4.08 2.11
CA THR A 348 -14.64 -5.23 2.17
C THR A 348 -15.12 -6.27 3.16
N ASP A 349 -15.36 -5.90 4.42
CA ASP A 349 -15.82 -6.82 5.46
C ASP A 349 -17.19 -7.49 5.18
N PRO A 350 -18.25 -6.75 4.76
CA PRO A 350 -19.53 -7.35 4.37
C PRO A 350 -19.40 -8.35 3.21
N LEU A 351 -18.58 -8.01 2.19
CA LEU A 351 -18.36 -8.89 1.03
C LEU A 351 -17.58 -10.14 1.42
N GLU A 352 -16.48 -10.02 2.16
CA GLU A 352 -15.68 -11.16 2.60
C GLU A 352 -16.50 -12.15 3.45
N ARG A 353 -17.28 -11.63 4.41
CA ARG A 353 -18.19 -12.46 5.22
C ARG A 353 -19.24 -13.16 4.36
N SER A 354 -19.83 -12.45 3.42
CA SER A 354 -20.85 -13.03 2.55
C SER A 354 -20.23 -14.05 1.60
N PHE A 355 -19.12 -13.74 0.94
CA PHE A 355 -18.43 -14.67 0.04
C PHE A 355 -17.96 -15.93 0.75
N SER A 356 -17.41 -15.79 1.96
CA SER A 356 -17.04 -16.93 2.80
C SER A 356 -18.25 -17.83 3.13
N ARG A 357 -19.38 -17.23 3.51
CA ARG A 357 -20.63 -17.95 3.81
C ARG A 357 -21.15 -18.75 2.61
N TYR A 358 -21.04 -18.19 1.40
CA TYR A 358 -21.51 -18.81 0.17
C TYR A 358 -20.45 -19.66 -0.54
N GLY A 359 -19.24 -19.79 0.01
CA GLY A 359 -18.14 -20.55 -0.59
C GLY A 359 -17.63 -19.98 -1.91
N ILE A 360 -17.69 -18.65 -2.09
CA ILE A 360 -17.22 -17.97 -3.30
C ILE A 360 -15.74 -17.69 -3.14
N PRO A 361 -14.87 -18.21 -4.03
CA PRO A 361 -13.46 -17.88 -4.01
C PRO A 361 -13.27 -16.41 -4.40
N VAL A 362 -12.62 -15.63 -3.53
CA VAL A 362 -12.42 -14.21 -3.71
C VAL A 362 -10.95 -13.83 -3.58
N PHE A 363 -10.54 -12.87 -4.37
CA PHE A 363 -9.30 -12.13 -4.19
C PHE A 363 -9.63 -10.65 -4.03
N THR A 364 -9.25 -10.11 -2.88
CA THR A 364 -9.37 -8.68 -2.57
C THR A 364 -8.00 -8.03 -2.76
N ASP A 365 -7.89 -7.10 -3.71
CA ASP A 365 -6.66 -6.36 -3.99
C ASP A 365 -6.55 -5.15 -3.05
N GLU A 366 -6.60 -5.41 -1.75
CA GLU A 366 -6.46 -4.40 -0.72
C GLU A 366 -5.38 -4.81 0.27
N LYS A 367 -4.51 -3.87 0.61
CA LYS A 367 -3.47 -4.09 1.61
C LYS A 367 -4.11 -4.04 3.00
N GLN A 368 -4.14 -5.15 3.70
CA GLN A 368 -4.61 -5.20 5.09
C GLN A 368 -3.48 -4.81 6.05
N PRO A 369 -3.69 -3.89 7.01
CA PRO A 369 -2.68 -3.53 7.99
C PRO A 369 -2.39 -4.70 8.94
N MET A 370 -1.13 -4.78 9.42
CA MET A 370 -0.71 -5.82 10.37
C MET A 370 -0.88 -5.41 11.84
N ASN A 371 -1.43 -4.24 12.13
CA ASN A 371 -1.49 -3.64 13.48
C ASN A 371 -2.18 -4.54 14.51
N ASN A 372 -3.16 -5.33 14.09
CA ASN A 372 -3.90 -6.25 14.97
C ASN A 372 -3.24 -7.63 15.11
N HIS A 373 -2.08 -7.85 14.49
CA HIS A 373 -1.38 -9.12 14.62
C HIS A 373 -0.67 -9.22 15.98
N PRO A 374 -0.73 -10.35 16.71
CA PRO A 374 -0.16 -10.51 18.04
C PRO A 374 1.32 -10.11 18.17
N LEU A 375 2.15 -10.39 17.17
CA LEU A 375 3.56 -9.98 17.16
C LEU A 375 3.71 -8.44 17.10
N VAL A 376 2.92 -7.76 16.28
CA VAL A 376 2.96 -6.30 16.16
C VAL A 376 2.44 -5.66 17.45
N MET A 377 1.35 -6.22 18.01
CA MET A 377 0.81 -5.78 19.31
C MET A 377 1.80 -6.00 20.46
N LEU A 378 2.57 -7.09 20.45
CA LEU A 378 3.63 -7.34 21.41
C LEU A 378 4.71 -6.26 21.33
N LEU A 379 5.23 -5.99 20.14
CA LEU A 379 6.28 -4.99 19.94
C LEU A 379 5.79 -3.60 20.34
N ASP A 380 4.58 -3.21 19.94
CA ASP A 380 3.96 -1.97 20.36
C ASP A 380 3.78 -1.90 21.90
N GLY A 381 3.35 -2.99 22.52
CA GLY A 381 3.26 -3.11 23.97
C GLY A 381 4.62 -2.93 24.68
N LEU A 382 5.68 -3.51 24.13
CA LEU A 382 7.05 -3.35 24.63
C LEU A 382 7.54 -1.91 24.48
N LEU A 383 7.26 -1.25 23.35
CA LEU A 383 7.61 0.16 23.15
C LEU A 383 6.91 1.09 24.17
N HIS A 384 5.64 0.85 24.46
CA HIS A 384 4.92 1.60 25.49
C HIS A 384 5.51 1.36 26.89
N PHE A 385 5.87 0.11 27.18
CA PHE A 385 6.54 -0.26 28.43
C PHE A 385 7.90 0.43 28.59
N ILE A 386 8.73 0.43 27.53
CA ILE A 386 10.02 1.13 27.49
C ILE A 386 9.84 2.63 27.70
N LYS A 387 8.94 3.27 26.93
CA LYS A 387 8.64 4.71 27.07
C LYS A 387 8.18 5.09 28.48
N ALA A 388 7.45 4.22 29.16
CA ALA A 388 7.06 4.46 30.55
C ALA A 388 8.25 4.32 31.51
N GLU A 389 9.13 3.35 31.29
CA GLU A 389 10.35 3.15 32.10
C GLU A 389 11.38 4.28 31.92
N SER A 390 11.45 4.92 30.74
CA SER A 390 12.33 6.08 30.54
C SER A 390 11.91 7.31 31.35
N ARG A 391 10.61 7.42 31.66
CA ARG A 391 10.05 8.50 32.52
C ARG A 391 10.29 8.31 34.02
N GLY A 392 10.77 7.15 34.44
CA GLY A 392 11.13 6.84 35.80
C GLY A 392 11.10 5.34 36.10
N LYS A 393 11.96 4.92 37.05
CA LYS A 393 12.15 3.51 37.42
C LYS A 393 10.82 2.85 37.82
N ASN A 394 10.54 1.69 37.26
CA ASN A 394 9.33 0.87 37.43
C ASN A 394 8.02 1.52 36.95
N ARG A 395 8.05 2.62 36.20
CA ARG A 395 6.84 3.26 35.67
C ARG A 395 6.15 2.44 34.59
N GLY A 396 6.87 1.56 33.91
CA GLY A 396 6.30 0.58 32.97
C GLY A 396 5.51 -0.52 33.66
N PHE A 397 5.76 -0.81 34.92
CA PHE A 397 5.09 -1.86 35.70
C PHE A 397 3.67 -1.44 36.14
N THR A 398 2.82 -1.19 35.17
CA THR A 398 1.37 -0.94 35.34
C THR A 398 0.56 -2.09 34.75
N ARG A 399 -0.68 -2.22 35.21
CA ARG A 399 -1.62 -3.19 34.62
C ARG A 399 -1.69 -3.06 33.09
N GLU A 400 -1.84 -1.84 32.62
CA GLU A 400 -2.04 -1.56 31.19
C GLU A 400 -0.86 -2.03 30.34
N HIS A 401 0.38 -1.71 30.72
CA HIS A 401 1.54 -2.10 29.94
C HIS A 401 1.82 -3.60 30.02
N ILE A 402 1.75 -4.20 31.21
CA ILE A 402 2.06 -5.62 31.39
C ILE A 402 1.03 -6.51 30.69
N PHE A 403 -0.26 -6.25 30.87
CA PHE A 403 -1.29 -7.08 30.26
C PHE A 403 -1.47 -6.81 28.77
N ARG A 404 -1.08 -5.63 28.25
CA ARG A 404 -0.95 -5.40 26.82
C ARG A 404 0.08 -6.35 26.18
N ILE A 405 1.18 -6.63 26.86
CA ILE A 405 2.21 -7.58 26.43
C ILE A 405 1.72 -9.03 26.57
N LEU A 406 1.20 -9.41 27.75
CA LEU A 406 0.84 -10.80 28.03
C LEU A 406 -0.38 -11.29 27.24
N LYS A 407 -1.38 -10.44 27.03
CA LYS A 407 -2.63 -10.78 26.29
C LYS A 407 -2.46 -10.93 24.79
N THR A 408 -1.26 -10.78 24.27
CA THR A 408 -0.95 -11.17 22.89
C THR A 408 -0.97 -12.68 22.66
N GLU A 409 -0.98 -13.46 23.74
CA GLU A 409 -0.98 -14.93 23.75
C GLU A 409 0.21 -15.57 22.99
N ILE A 410 1.20 -14.75 22.62
CA ILE A 410 2.36 -15.22 21.84
C ILE A 410 3.37 -16.02 22.69
N PHE A 411 3.25 -15.95 24.03
CA PHE A 411 4.11 -16.66 24.95
C PHE A 411 3.47 -17.96 25.44
N PRO A 412 3.89 -19.14 24.97
CA PRO A 412 3.31 -20.42 25.42
C PRO A 412 3.40 -20.64 26.93
N SER A 413 4.38 -20.00 27.56
CA SER A 413 4.59 -20.09 29.01
C SER A 413 3.54 -19.35 29.83
N PHE A 414 2.69 -18.50 29.24
CA PHE A 414 1.65 -17.71 29.90
C PHE A 414 0.25 -18.09 29.41
N PRO A 415 -0.37 -19.15 29.97
CA PRO A 415 -1.73 -19.53 29.57
C PRO A 415 -2.75 -18.44 29.88
N THR A 416 -3.77 -18.29 29.05
CA THR A 416 -4.84 -17.27 29.16
C THR A 416 -5.50 -17.26 30.55
N ASP A 417 -5.84 -18.44 31.09
CA ASP A 417 -6.42 -18.57 32.44
C ASP A 417 -5.51 -18.00 33.56
N MET A 418 -4.20 -18.18 33.42
CA MET A 418 -3.21 -17.58 34.33
C MET A 418 -3.21 -16.05 34.19
N ILE A 419 -3.19 -15.53 32.95
CA ILE A 419 -3.15 -14.10 32.67
C ILE A 419 -4.40 -13.42 33.25
N ASP A 420 -5.58 -13.97 33.04
CA ASP A 420 -6.85 -13.43 33.52
C ASP A 420 -6.93 -13.42 35.06
N LYS A 421 -6.52 -14.51 35.69
CA LYS A 421 -6.47 -14.59 37.16
C LYS A 421 -5.47 -13.62 37.76
N LEU A 422 -4.29 -13.46 37.12
CA LEU A 422 -3.28 -12.51 37.54
C LEU A 422 -3.77 -11.07 37.35
N GLU A 423 -4.42 -10.75 36.24
CA GLU A 423 -4.97 -9.40 36.01
C GLU A 423 -6.04 -9.06 37.04
N ASN A 424 -6.95 -9.98 37.33
CA ASN A 424 -7.96 -9.81 38.39
C ASN A 424 -7.33 -9.57 39.76
N TYR A 425 -6.21 -10.26 40.08
CA TYR A 425 -5.48 -10.03 41.32
C TYR A 425 -4.84 -8.64 41.37
N VAL A 426 -4.19 -8.24 40.25
CA VAL A 426 -3.55 -6.91 40.13
C VAL A 426 -4.59 -5.78 40.22
N LEU A 427 -5.75 -5.96 39.59
CA LEU A 427 -6.88 -5.02 39.69
C LEU A 427 -7.43 -4.90 41.08
N LYS A 428 -7.69 -6.04 41.73
CA LYS A 428 -8.28 -6.08 43.07
C LYS A 428 -7.42 -5.31 44.11
N TYR A 429 -6.09 -5.44 44.02
CA TYR A 429 -5.17 -4.87 45.00
C TYR A 429 -4.45 -3.61 44.48
N HIS A 430 -4.87 -3.05 43.34
CA HIS A 430 -4.30 -1.84 42.72
C HIS A 430 -2.77 -1.88 42.60
N ILE A 431 -2.22 -3.03 42.21
CA ILE A 431 -0.79 -3.27 42.14
C ILE A 431 -0.18 -2.49 40.96
N ARG A 432 0.84 -1.67 41.23
CA ARG A 432 1.53 -0.84 40.24
C ARG A 432 2.94 -0.47 40.66
N PHE A 433 3.77 -0.11 39.69
CA PHE A 433 5.14 0.41 39.91
C PHE A 433 6.05 -0.52 40.72
N SER A 434 6.73 0.03 41.73
CA SER A 434 7.66 -0.72 42.54
C SER A 434 7.04 -1.87 43.35
N THR A 435 5.72 -1.91 43.49
CA THR A 435 5.02 -3.02 44.15
C THR A 435 5.21 -4.34 43.41
N TRP A 436 5.41 -4.30 42.09
CA TRP A 436 5.72 -5.50 41.29
C TRP A 436 7.07 -6.14 41.73
N GLN A 437 8.05 -5.33 42.13
CA GLN A 437 9.39 -5.79 42.49
C GLN A 437 9.47 -6.44 43.89
N LYS A 438 8.41 -6.36 44.69
CA LYS A 438 8.34 -6.91 46.03
C LYS A 438 7.35 -8.08 46.10
N PRO A 439 7.57 -9.07 46.97
CA PRO A 439 6.54 -10.10 47.21
C PRO A 439 5.22 -9.46 47.66
N TRP A 440 4.15 -9.98 47.15
CA TRP A 440 2.79 -9.50 47.46
C TRP A 440 2.27 -10.17 48.73
N ALA A 441 1.80 -9.37 49.69
CA ALA A 441 1.25 -9.78 50.97
C ALA A 441 -0.10 -9.09 51.25
N PHE A 442 -0.97 -9.04 50.20
CA PHE A 442 -2.27 -8.35 50.29
C PHE A 442 -3.33 -9.22 50.96
N ARG A 443 -4.22 -8.58 51.74
CA ARG A 443 -5.33 -9.21 52.45
C ARG A 443 -6.66 -8.62 52.00
N ASP A 444 -7.71 -9.44 52.03
CA ASP A 444 -9.06 -8.94 51.84
C ASP A 444 -9.52 -8.22 53.11
N TYR A 445 -9.88 -6.93 53.00
CA TYR A 445 -10.49 -6.18 54.09
C TYR A 445 -11.89 -6.70 54.34
N ARG A 446 -12.13 -7.26 55.54
CA ARG A 446 -13.46 -7.76 55.89
C ARG A 446 -14.32 -6.75 56.64
N SER A 447 -13.75 -5.85 57.40
CA SER A 447 -14.36 -4.62 57.97
C SER A 447 -13.30 -3.77 58.67
N ILE A 448 -13.58 -2.49 58.90
CA ILE A 448 -12.64 -1.52 59.54
C ILE A 448 -12.48 -1.84 61.01
N ASP A 449 -13.41 -2.53 61.64
CA ASP A 449 -13.50 -2.74 63.10
C ASP A 449 -13.03 -4.14 63.56
N GLN A 450 -12.49 -4.99 62.69
CA GLN A 450 -11.99 -6.31 63.08
C GLN A 450 -10.46 -6.35 63.04
N GLU A 451 -9.86 -6.87 64.17
CA GLU A 451 -8.45 -7.23 64.19
C GLU A 451 -8.11 -8.17 63.03
N PRO A 452 -6.93 -8.03 62.42
CA PRO A 452 -6.53 -8.84 61.28
C PRO A 452 -6.41 -10.32 61.69
N ALA A 453 -7.41 -11.10 61.41
CA ALA A 453 -7.40 -12.55 61.58
C ALA A 453 -6.27 -13.21 60.77
N PRO A 454 -5.70 -14.35 61.22
CA PRO A 454 -4.73 -15.09 60.42
C PRO A 454 -5.32 -15.44 59.04
N LEU A 455 -4.48 -15.44 58.02
CA LEU A 455 -4.87 -15.80 56.63
C LEU A 455 -5.38 -17.26 56.61
N SER A 456 -6.46 -17.47 55.93
CA SER A 456 -6.93 -18.84 55.64
C SER A 456 -5.98 -19.54 54.68
N ASP A 457 -5.95 -20.88 54.69
CA ASP A 457 -5.13 -21.69 53.76
C ASP A 457 -5.41 -21.35 52.29
N LYS A 458 -6.66 -21.01 51.97
CA LYS A 458 -7.07 -20.56 50.61
C LYS A 458 -6.45 -19.21 50.22
N GLU A 459 -6.38 -18.28 51.17
CA GLU A 459 -5.77 -16.95 50.93
C GLU A 459 -4.25 -17.06 50.80
N ILE A 460 -3.62 -17.91 51.59
CA ILE A 460 -2.17 -18.21 51.52
C ILE A 460 -1.86 -18.85 50.15
N THR A 461 -2.63 -19.84 49.74
CA THR A 461 -2.46 -20.51 48.43
C THR A 461 -2.63 -19.54 47.27
N LYS A 462 -3.66 -18.69 47.32
CA LYS A 462 -3.92 -17.67 46.28
C LYS A 462 -2.78 -16.65 46.21
N GLN A 463 -2.26 -16.20 47.37
CA GLN A 463 -1.15 -15.27 47.45
C GLN A 463 0.15 -15.87 46.91
N ASN A 464 0.46 -17.12 47.31
CA ASN A 464 1.64 -17.83 46.83
C ASN A 464 1.57 -18.03 45.28
N THR A 465 0.41 -18.46 44.77
CA THR A 465 0.20 -18.59 43.34
C THR A 465 0.39 -17.27 42.58
N ALA A 466 -0.17 -16.17 43.12
CA ALA A 466 -0.01 -14.86 42.52
C ALA A 466 1.46 -14.39 42.54
N ASN A 467 2.21 -14.69 43.60
CA ASN A 467 3.64 -14.39 43.68
C ASN A 467 4.46 -15.22 42.69
N THR A 468 4.16 -16.50 42.52
CA THR A 468 4.80 -17.33 41.50
C THR A 468 4.58 -16.75 40.10
N TRP A 469 3.37 -16.29 39.78
CA TRP A 469 3.06 -15.65 38.51
C TRP A 469 3.75 -14.30 38.38
N ARG A 470 3.79 -13.50 39.43
CA ARG A 470 4.56 -12.24 39.47
C ARG A 470 6.05 -12.46 39.13
N GLU A 471 6.67 -13.47 39.78
CA GLU A 471 8.08 -13.82 39.53
C GLU A 471 8.30 -14.22 38.07
N LYS A 472 7.37 -14.96 37.50
CA LYS A 472 7.40 -15.33 36.07
C LYS A 472 7.31 -14.12 35.14
N VAL A 473 6.47 -13.12 35.45
CA VAL A 473 6.42 -11.85 34.71
C VAL A 473 7.72 -11.08 34.87
N LEU A 474 8.26 -11.01 36.07
CA LEU A 474 9.54 -10.32 36.32
C LEU A 474 10.72 -11.01 35.63
N SER A 475 10.73 -12.35 35.56
CA SER A 475 11.76 -13.10 34.80
C SER A 475 11.72 -12.88 33.29
N LEU A 476 10.59 -12.46 32.75
CA LEU A 476 10.44 -12.04 31.35
C LEU A 476 10.89 -10.58 31.14
N LEU A 477 10.37 -9.66 31.94
CA LEU A 477 10.49 -8.22 31.68
C LEU A 477 11.78 -7.58 32.23
N ASN A 478 12.32 -8.05 33.38
CA ASN A 478 13.55 -7.46 33.94
C ASN A 478 14.79 -7.73 33.06
N PRO A 479 15.04 -8.97 32.56
CA PRO A 479 16.12 -9.22 31.58
C PRO A 479 15.94 -8.44 30.29
N PHE A 480 14.70 -8.31 29.80
CA PHE A 480 14.40 -7.49 28.63
C PHE A 480 14.85 -6.04 28.83
N LEU A 481 14.46 -5.40 29.96
CA LEU A 481 14.87 -4.04 30.26
C LEU A 481 16.39 -3.88 30.43
N ALA A 482 17.04 -4.87 31.03
CA ALA A 482 18.49 -4.84 31.22
C ALA A 482 19.22 -4.93 29.87
N GLY A 483 18.80 -5.84 28.99
CA GLY A 483 19.36 -6.01 27.65
C GLY A 483 19.10 -4.80 26.77
N TRP A 484 17.88 -4.25 26.81
CA TRP A 484 17.54 -3.02 26.09
C TRP A 484 18.43 -1.84 26.49
N LYS A 485 18.61 -1.61 27.78
CA LYS A 485 19.50 -0.56 28.28
C LYS A 485 20.98 -0.80 27.98
N GLY A 486 21.38 -2.06 27.84
CA GLY A 486 22.73 -2.44 27.45
C GLY A 486 22.99 -2.29 25.93
N SER A 487 22.00 -1.91 25.15
CA SER A 487 22.06 -1.78 23.69
C SER A 487 21.90 -0.29 23.31
N PRO A 488 22.97 0.52 23.31
CA PRO A 488 22.85 1.97 23.11
C PRO A 488 22.62 2.37 21.66
N ALA A 489 23.27 1.70 20.69
CA ALA A 489 23.11 2.01 19.27
C ALA A 489 21.84 1.40 18.67
N ALA A 490 21.36 1.96 17.58
CA ALA A 490 20.18 1.46 16.88
C ALA A 490 20.38 0.02 16.38
N GLU A 491 21.54 -0.29 15.82
CA GLU A 491 21.95 -1.65 15.42
C GLU A 491 21.88 -2.61 16.60
N ASP A 492 22.43 -2.22 17.76
CA ASP A 492 22.44 -3.05 18.97
C ASP A 492 21.02 -3.33 19.48
N LYS A 493 20.13 -2.31 19.44
CA LYS A 493 18.72 -2.46 19.83
C LYS A 493 17.97 -3.42 18.92
N CYS A 494 18.16 -3.29 17.60
CA CYS A 494 17.55 -4.20 16.62
C CYS A 494 18.06 -5.64 16.81
N ALA A 495 19.37 -5.83 16.97
CA ALA A 495 19.97 -7.13 17.22
C ALA A 495 19.50 -7.74 18.56
N PHE A 496 19.35 -6.91 19.60
CA PHE A 496 18.80 -7.34 20.88
C PHE A 496 17.34 -7.79 20.74
N LEU A 497 16.48 -7.01 20.07
CA LEU A 497 15.08 -7.38 19.83
C LEU A 497 14.99 -8.72 19.10
N TYR A 498 15.73 -8.89 18.02
CA TYR A 498 15.75 -10.14 17.26
C TYR A 498 16.12 -11.33 18.15
N ARG A 499 17.21 -11.20 18.91
CA ARG A 499 17.71 -12.25 19.82
C ARG A 499 16.70 -12.58 20.90
N TRP A 500 16.14 -11.56 21.55
CA TRP A 500 15.15 -11.74 22.60
C TRP A 500 13.87 -12.42 22.09
N LEU A 501 13.35 -11.99 20.93
CA LEU A 501 12.19 -12.62 20.30
C LEU A 501 12.46 -14.11 19.99
N THR A 502 13.66 -14.44 19.54
CA THR A 502 14.08 -15.82 19.25
C THR A 502 14.23 -16.65 20.54
N GLU A 503 14.84 -16.11 21.58
CA GLU A 503 14.96 -16.75 22.90
C GLU A 503 13.60 -17.04 23.53
N GLN A 504 12.59 -16.21 23.27
CA GLN A 504 11.21 -16.44 23.71
C GLN A 504 10.43 -17.42 22.82
N GLN A 505 11.07 -18.08 21.85
CA GLN A 505 10.48 -19.06 20.92
C GLN A 505 9.28 -18.52 20.12
N ILE A 506 9.32 -17.21 19.79
CA ILE A 506 8.24 -16.56 19.05
C ILE A 506 8.15 -17.09 17.61
N PRO A 507 9.26 -17.26 16.85
CA PRO A 507 9.20 -17.85 15.51
C PRO A 507 8.54 -19.23 15.48
N GLU A 508 8.84 -20.07 16.47
CA GLU A 508 8.28 -21.41 16.64
C GLU A 508 6.78 -21.34 16.92
N THR A 509 6.36 -20.45 17.82
CA THR A 509 4.94 -20.21 18.12
C THR A 509 4.17 -19.78 16.87
N LEU A 510 4.73 -18.83 16.11
CA LEU A 510 4.11 -18.35 14.87
C LEU A 510 4.06 -19.46 13.79
N SER A 511 5.05 -20.33 13.73
CA SER A 511 5.04 -21.48 12.83
C SER A 511 3.92 -22.46 13.17
N VAL A 512 3.71 -22.76 14.46
CA VAL A 512 2.60 -23.61 14.91
C VAL A 512 1.24 -22.97 14.56
N TRP A 513 1.10 -21.68 14.76
CA TRP A 513 -0.12 -20.97 14.38
C TRP A 513 -0.37 -21.00 12.86
N ASP A 514 0.67 -20.85 12.05
CA ASP A 514 0.54 -20.98 10.59
C ASP A 514 0.14 -22.37 10.13
N GLU A 515 0.56 -23.44 10.81
CA GLU A 515 0.12 -24.80 10.51
C GLU A 515 -1.38 -24.96 10.80
N LEU A 516 -1.84 -24.50 11.95
CA LEU A 516 -3.26 -24.53 12.35
C LEU A 516 -4.14 -23.68 11.41
N GLU A 517 -3.65 -22.53 11.02
CA GLU A 517 -4.36 -21.64 10.10
C GLU A 517 -4.37 -22.19 8.66
N PHE A 518 -3.26 -22.78 8.21
CA PHE A 518 -3.14 -23.38 6.88
C PHE A 518 -4.11 -24.54 6.67
N GLU A 519 -4.38 -25.35 7.69
CA GLU A 519 -5.38 -26.40 7.63
C GLU A 519 -6.77 -25.84 7.29
N LYS A 520 -7.11 -24.67 7.84
CA LYS A 520 -8.41 -24.01 7.69
C LYS A 520 -8.52 -23.15 6.43
N THR A 521 -7.53 -22.29 6.20
CA THR A 521 -7.61 -21.20 5.21
C THR A 521 -6.65 -21.35 4.03
N LYS A 522 -5.70 -22.30 4.08
CA LYS A 522 -4.59 -22.46 3.13
C LYS A 522 -3.66 -21.23 3.07
N LYS A 523 -3.67 -20.36 4.09
CA LYS A 523 -2.82 -19.18 4.22
C LYS A 523 -1.81 -19.36 5.35
N ARG A 524 -0.70 -18.65 5.28
CA ARG A 524 0.36 -18.61 6.31
C ARG A 524 0.67 -17.15 6.66
N PRO A 525 -0.21 -16.45 7.36
CA PRO A 525 -0.06 -15.03 7.64
C PRO A 525 1.01 -14.73 8.69
N HIS A 526 1.21 -15.62 9.67
CA HIS A 526 2.05 -15.35 10.83
C HIS A 526 3.53 -15.26 10.48
N LEU A 527 4.05 -16.17 9.65
CA LEU A 527 5.43 -16.12 9.15
C LEU A 527 5.66 -14.94 8.19
N GLN A 528 4.62 -14.47 7.50
CA GLN A 528 4.71 -13.25 6.69
C GLN A 528 4.96 -12.03 7.59
N VAL A 529 4.24 -11.92 8.71
CA VAL A 529 4.44 -10.83 9.68
C VAL A 529 5.84 -10.90 10.27
N TRP A 530 6.31 -12.09 10.65
CA TRP A 530 7.68 -12.28 11.13
C TRP A 530 8.72 -11.73 10.14
N LYS A 531 8.63 -12.15 8.88
CA LYS A 531 9.54 -11.66 7.82
C LYS A 531 9.47 -10.15 7.62
N LYS A 532 8.28 -9.57 7.69
CA LYS A 532 8.10 -8.12 7.57
C LYS A 532 8.68 -7.35 8.75
N VAL A 533 8.54 -7.88 9.97
CA VAL A 533 9.18 -7.29 11.16
C VAL A 533 10.71 -7.36 11.04
N LEU A 534 11.27 -8.49 10.59
CA LEU A 534 12.72 -8.58 10.36
C LEU A 534 13.19 -7.58 9.30
N SER A 535 12.48 -7.48 8.17
CA SER A 535 12.79 -6.49 7.14
C SER A 535 12.74 -5.06 7.67
N LEU A 536 11.80 -4.75 8.59
CA LEU A 536 11.75 -3.46 9.26
C LEU A 536 12.98 -3.21 10.12
N LEU A 537 13.41 -4.20 10.92
CA LEU A 537 14.62 -4.07 11.74
C LEU A 537 15.88 -3.90 10.87
N ASP A 538 15.99 -4.66 9.77
CA ASP A 538 17.08 -4.53 8.80
C ASP A 538 17.10 -3.14 8.16
N GLU A 539 15.94 -2.59 7.80
CA GLU A 539 15.81 -1.24 7.24
C GLU A 539 16.24 -0.16 8.24
N ILE A 540 15.82 -0.29 9.51
CA ILE A 540 16.27 0.61 10.57
C ILE A 540 17.79 0.58 10.68
N VAL A 541 18.40 -0.61 10.71
CA VAL A 541 19.86 -0.75 10.76
C VAL A 541 20.52 -0.17 9.52
N HIS A 542 19.95 -0.38 8.33
CA HIS A 542 20.49 0.15 7.07
C HIS A 542 20.54 1.68 7.05
N VAL A 543 19.50 2.33 7.61
CA VAL A 543 19.39 3.80 7.63
C VAL A 543 20.19 4.42 8.78
N THR A 544 20.09 3.85 9.99
CA THR A 544 20.63 4.46 11.22
C THR A 544 21.97 3.88 11.64
N GLY A 545 22.25 2.61 11.31
CA GLY A 545 23.50 1.93 11.62
C GLY A 545 23.89 2.00 13.11
N LYS A 546 25.08 2.51 13.38
CA LYS A 546 25.65 2.64 14.73
C LYS A 546 25.27 3.93 15.45
N ASP A 547 24.34 4.68 14.93
CA ASP A 547 23.90 5.92 15.57
C ASP A 547 23.26 5.63 16.94
N ILE A 548 23.60 6.45 17.92
CA ILE A 548 22.99 6.40 19.24
C ILE A 548 21.82 7.37 19.24
N LEU A 549 20.62 6.83 19.03
CA LEU A 549 19.40 7.62 19.01
C LEU A 549 18.81 7.77 20.42
N PRO A 550 18.21 8.94 20.73
CA PRO A 550 17.39 9.09 21.92
C PRO A 550 16.31 8.00 21.98
N GLU A 551 15.98 7.53 23.17
CA GLU A 551 15.05 6.42 23.34
C GLU A 551 13.65 6.71 22.75
N GLU A 552 13.19 7.93 22.93
CA GLU A 552 11.88 8.36 22.41
C GLU A 552 11.85 8.39 20.88
N GLU A 553 12.98 8.76 20.27
CA GLU A 553 13.15 8.78 18.80
C GLU A 553 13.19 7.36 18.21
N PHE A 554 14.05 6.46 18.75
CA PHE A 554 14.11 5.08 18.29
C PHE A 554 12.75 4.38 18.44
N CYS A 555 12.10 4.54 19.60
CA CYS A 555 10.77 4.00 19.82
C CYS A 555 9.71 4.60 18.89
N GLY A 556 9.86 5.87 18.48
CA GLY A 556 9.01 6.53 17.48
C GLY A 556 9.18 5.90 16.11
N ILE A 557 10.42 5.80 15.63
CA ILE A 557 10.78 5.18 14.35
C ILE A 557 10.22 3.75 14.24
N LEU A 558 10.47 2.94 15.28
CA LEU A 558 9.99 1.55 15.27
C LEU A 558 8.46 1.46 15.31
N ALA A 559 7.78 2.32 16.08
CA ALA A 559 6.32 2.35 16.14
C ALA A 559 5.70 2.77 14.80
N ASP A 560 6.24 3.80 14.16
CA ASP A 560 5.80 4.26 12.83
C ASP A 560 6.03 3.15 11.79
N GLY A 561 7.20 2.51 11.82
CA GLY A 561 7.49 1.38 10.94
C GLY A 561 6.54 0.19 11.13
N LEU A 562 6.22 -0.17 12.38
CA LEU A 562 5.24 -1.24 12.68
C LEU A 562 3.85 -0.90 12.16
N SER A 563 3.42 0.37 12.28
CA SER A 563 2.11 0.82 11.80
C SER A 563 1.97 0.79 10.28
N ALA A 564 3.08 0.93 9.55
CA ALA A 564 3.14 0.89 8.10
C ALA A 564 3.15 -0.53 7.51
N LEU A 565 3.29 -1.58 8.35
CA LEU A 565 3.33 -2.95 7.88
C LEU A 565 1.97 -3.41 7.34
N THR A 566 1.99 -3.98 6.14
CA THR A 566 0.78 -4.51 5.48
C THR A 566 1.02 -5.91 4.92
N PHE A 567 -0.05 -6.72 4.91
CA PHE A 567 -0.04 -8.04 4.27
C PHE A 567 0.05 -7.91 2.75
N SER A 568 0.90 -8.76 2.15
CA SER A 568 0.89 -8.96 0.70
C SER A 568 -0.10 -10.08 0.38
N MET A 569 -1.18 -9.74 -0.33
CA MET A 569 -2.19 -10.71 -0.73
C MET A 569 -1.75 -11.37 -2.05
N ILE A 570 -1.66 -12.69 -2.04
CA ILE A 570 -1.47 -13.49 -3.24
C ILE A 570 -2.79 -14.21 -3.52
N PRO A 571 -3.31 -14.18 -4.76
CA PRO A 571 -4.54 -14.91 -5.09
C PRO A 571 -4.42 -16.39 -4.74
N PRO A 572 -5.37 -16.96 -3.98
CA PRO A 572 -5.28 -18.35 -3.56
C PRO A 572 -5.50 -19.35 -4.71
N THR A 573 -6.17 -18.92 -5.77
CA THR A 573 -6.52 -19.72 -6.95
C THR A 573 -6.45 -18.86 -8.22
N LEU A 574 -6.34 -19.51 -9.38
CA LEU A 574 -6.39 -18.83 -10.68
C LEU A 574 -7.83 -18.48 -11.12
N ASP A 575 -8.84 -19.06 -10.49
CA ASP A 575 -10.26 -18.83 -10.79
C ASP A 575 -10.96 -18.33 -9.51
N HIS A 576 -11.07 -17.01 -9.39
CA HIS A 576 -11.67 -16.29 -8.26
C HIS A 576 -12.41 -15.04 -8.72
N VAL A 577 -13.34 -14.56 -7.91
CA VAL A 577 -13.94 -13.25 -8.05
C VAL A 577 -12.93 -12.20 -7.60
N THR A 578 -12.67 -11.20 -8.42
CA THR A 578 -11.78 -10.09 -8.06
C THR A 578 -12.59 -8.96 -7.45
N VAL A 579 -12.16 -8.50 -6.26
CA VAL A 579 -12.68 -7.30 -5.60
C VAL A 579 -11.55 -6.28 -5.57
N THR A 580 -11.75 -5.12 -6.18
CA THR A 580 -10.72 -4.08 -6.27
C THR A 580 -11.34 -2.69 -6.27
N SER A 581 -10.52 -1.67 -6.04
CA SER A 581 -10.95 -0.28 -6.15
C SER A 581 -11.20 0.10 -7.63
N ILE A 582 -12.08 1.09 -7.85
CA ILE A 582 -12.36 1.61 -9.20
C ILE A 582 -11.07 2.07 -9.88
N ASP A 583 -10.17 2.70 -9.15
CA ASP A 583 -8.91 3.22 -9.68
C ASP A 583 -7.94 2.13 -10.17
N ARG A 584 -8.10 0.88 -9.71
CA ARG A 584 -7.29 -0.28 -10.09
C ARG A 584 -7.99 -1.23 -11.05
N GLY A 585 -9.29 -1.06 -11.27
CA GLY A 585 -10.12 -1.96 -12.07
C GLY A 585 -9.99 -1.84 -13.59
N TYR A 586 -9.09 -1.01 -14.10
CA TYR A 586 -8.99 -0.69 -15.53
C TYR A 586 -8.67 -1.88 -16.44
N ALA A 587 -7.86 -2.80 -15.98
CA ALA A 587 -7.30 -3.89 -16.79
C ALA A 587 -8.13 -5.19 -16.79
N ALA A 588 -9.21 -5.27 -16.02
CA ALA A 588 -9.94 -6.52 -15.90
C ALA A 588 -10.85 -6.80 -17.10
N GLU A 589 -10.63 -7.93 -17.77
CA GLU A 589 -11.52 -8.48 -18.81
C GLU A 589 -12.73 -9.18 -18.15
N ALA A 590 -13.51 -8.45 -17.36
CA ALA A 590 -14.69 -9.01 -16.73
C ALA A 590 -15.89 -9.06 -17.69
N LYS A 591 -16.65 -10.15 -17.62
CA LYS A 591 -17.93 -10.27 -18.34
C LYS A 591 -19.08 -9.65 -17.56
N VAL A 592 -18.98 -9.64 -16.24
CA VAL A 592 -19.96 -9.06 -15.32
C VAL A 592 -19.24 -8.21 -14.27
N VAL A 593 -19.75 -7.00 -14.06
CA VAL A 593 -19.22 -6.06 -13.07
C VAL A 593 -20.31 -5.71 -12.08
N PHE A 594 -19.99 -5.79 -10.79
CA PHE A 594 -20.81 -5.29 -9.69
C PHE A 594 -20.18 -4.01 -9.13
N ILE A 595 -21.00 -3.02 -8.87
CA ILE A 595 -20.58 -1.74 -8.30
C ILE A 595 -21.45 -1.48 -7.06
N PRO A 596 -21.04 -1.98 -5.88
CA PRO A 596 -21.76 -1.73 -4.64
C PRO A 596 -21.57 -0.30 -4.14
N GLY A 597 -22.56 0.19 -3.39
CA GLY A 597 -22.49 1.50 -2.75
C GLY A 597 -22.59 2.67 -3.70
N ALA A 598 -23.24 2.51 -4.86
CA ALA A 598 -23.48 3.59 -5.82
C ALA A 598 -24.56 4.56 -5.30
N LEU A 599 -24.26 5.25 -4.19
CA LEU A 599 -25.13 6.21 -3.53
C LEU A 599 -24.60 7.62 -3.73
N GLU A 600 -25.51 8.60 -3.80
CA GLU A 600 -25.15 10.00 -3.86
C GLU A 600 -24.31 10.41 -2.62
N GLY A 601 -23.22 11.11 -2.85
CA GLY A 601 -22.28 11.52 -1.80
C GLY A 601 -21.29 10.44 -1.33
N SER A 602 -21.47 9.19 -1.76
CA SER A 602 -20.54 8.08 -1.44
C SER A 602 -19.71 7.64 -2.66
N PHE A 603 -20.14 8.05 -3.85
CA PHE A 603 -19.54 7.62 -5.13
C PHE A 603 -18.81 8.74 -5.84
#